data_280a66ddf980a4efaf8b3868d988ab5a
#
_entry.id   280a66ddf980a4efaf8b3868d988ab5a
#
_cell.length_a   1.000
_cell.length_b   1.000
_cell.length_c   1.000
_cell.angle_alpha   90.00
_cell.angle_beta   90.00
_cell.angle_gamma   90.00
#
_symmetry.space_group_name_H-M   'P 1'
#
loop_
_entity.id
_entity.type
_entity.pdbx_description
1 polymer ?
#
loop_
_entity_poly.entity_id
_entity_poly.type
_entity_poly.pdbx_seq_one_letter_code
_entity_poly.pdbx_strand_id
1 'polypeptide(L)'
;MVLVTTYAKSDIAQQNDLFRYFGSLKPDERVKEISSLMDEFSIDKTELHIHGLDIDTAKKVKSLNFSTNFNSNIFKPQIAENWQDTLNNFENINEKYRNDQEIKKLMNNDNLHNVFHGISYAPRNVIEPMCGVNSRDVMLDLALLSQLTTRVRTYGTQCNQAEHVLNAIQDLNLNMSLALGVWIGPNDYSNWKQINNMKLMLSAYPREYFDSIYVGNEVLFREEKSTEELISYIEEVKSFVNNIGYSDLPVGASEIGALINPELVQACDFVGANIHPFFGGTTVEQASSWSKNFLNYQVEPIRDSILDEIDVDDEGKANKKKIAISEIGWPYCGGTFIEAHAGDYELQYFLDDWICRNEHDYDWFWFEAFDEPWKKIWHEENSKWETEWGIFTSDRELKENIQIPNCDSEEYVNRLNTIREMKAINT
;
A
#
# COMPACT_ATOMS: atom_id res chain seq x y z
N MET A 1 16.28 -3.74 19.16
CA MET A 1 16.71 -3.13 17.90
C MET A 1 17.51 -4.07 17.01
N VAL A 2 18.57 -4.72 17.46
CA VAL A 2 19.38 -5.67 16.64
C VAL A 2 18.61 -6.95 16.27
N LEU A 3 17.68 -7.43 17.11
CA LEU A 3 16.88 -8.64 16.86
C LEU A 3 15.78 -8.43 15.79
N VAL A 4 15.13 -7.26 15.76
CA VAL A 4 14.11 -6.93 14.76
C VAL A 4 14.72 -6.86 13.35
N THR A 5 15.91 -6.27 13.24
CA THR A 5 16.65 -6.22 11.97
C THR A 5 17.14 -7.59 11.50
N THR A 6 17.43 -8.52 12.42
CA THR A 6 17.91 -9.86 12.05
C THR A 6 16.76 -10.75 11.57
N TYR A 7 15.59 -10.64 12.19
CA TYR A 7 14.41 -11.43 11.82
C TYR A 7 13.82 -10.98 10.47
N ALA A 8 13.66 -9.66 10.30
CA ALA A 8 13.25 -9.09 9.03
C ALA A 8 14.25 -9.34 7.88
N LYS A 9 15.57 -9.43 8.17
CA LYS A 9 16.57 -9.84 7.18
C LYS A 9 16.42 -11.29 6.73
N SER A 10 15.93 -12.21 7.57
CA SER A 10 15.65 -13.59 7.15
C SER A 10 14.50 -13.65 6.14
N ASP A 11 13.45 -12.85 6.33
CA ASP A 11 12.29 -12.80 5.44
C ASP A 11 12.65 -12.21 4.06
N ILE A 12 13.51 -11.19 4.03
CA ILE A 12 14.03 -10.60 2.78
C ILE A 12 14.94 -11.57 2.03
N ALA A 13 15.76 -12.35 2.72
CA ALA A 13 16.57 -13.39 2.12
C ALA A 13 15.67 -14.43 1.42
N GLN A 14 14.54 -14.80 2.06
CA GLN A 14 13.56 -15.73 1.47
C GLN A 14 12.82 -15.12 0.28
N GLN A 15 12.42 -13.84 0.32
CA GLN A 15 11.87 -13.14 -0.84
C GLN A 15 12.84 -13.14 -2.03
N ASN A 16 14.09 -12.76 -1.79
CA ASN A 16 15.12 -12.78 -2.81
C ASN A 16 15.40 -14.18 -3.34
N ASP A 17 15.34 -15.20 -2.49
CA ASP A 17 15.52 -16.60 -2.88
C ASP A 17 14.33 -17.11 -3.70
N LEU A 18 13.12 -16.66 -3.42
CA LEU A 18 11.94 -16.98 -4.20
C LEU A 18 11.99 -16.34 -5.60
N PHE A 19 12.33 -15.06 -5.68
CA PHE A 19 12.56 -14.39 -6.98
C PHE A 19 13.70 -15.03 -7.75
N ARG A 20 14.78 -15.43 -7.08
CA ARG A 20 15.87 -16.20 -7.70
C ARG A 20 15.42 -17.59 -8.14
N TYR A 21 14.61 -18.28 -7.32
CA TYR A 21 14.06 -19.58 -7.65
C TYR A 21 13.17 -19.49 -8.89
N PHE A 22 12.15 -18.63 -8.91
CA PHE A 22 11.31 -18.44 -10.10
C PHE A 22 12.08 -17.90 -11.30
N GLY A 23 13.07 -17.03 -11.06
CA GLY A 23 13.98 -16.54 -12.10
C GLY A 23 14.88 -17.61 -12.71
N SER A 24 15.23 -18.65 -11.95
CA SER A 24 16.06 -19.77 -12.38
C SER A 24 15.30 -20.85 -13.16
N LEU A 25 13.97 -20.92 -13.00
CA LEU A 25 13.13 -21.90 -13.68
C LEU A 25 13.02 -21.58 -15.18
N LYS A 26 12.98 -22.62 -16.00
CA LYS A 26 12.62 -22.46 -17.41
C LYS A 26 11.16 -21.98 -17.52
N PRO A 27 10.78 -21.32 -18.63
CA PRO A 27 9.42 -20.76 -18.78
C PRO A 27 8.30 -21.78 -18.54
N ASP A 28 8.46 -23.00 -19.06
CA ASP A 28 7.50 -24.10 -18.91
C ASP A 28 7.45 -24.69 -17.48
N GLU A 29 8.57 -24.73 -16.78
CA GLU A 29 8.68 -25.12 -15.38
C GLU A 29 8.03 -24.05 -14.47
N ARG A 30 8.28 -22.78 -14.77
CA ARG A 30 7.71 -21.62 -14.06
C ARG A 30 6.18 -21.62 -14.17
N VAL A 31 5.64 -21.85 -15.37
CA VAL A 31 4.19 -21.95 -15.60
C VAL A 31 3.55 -23.09 -14.78
N LYS A 32 4.22 -24.23 -14.68
CA LYS A 32 3.73 -25.36 -13.88
C LYS A 32 3.72 -25.06 -12.38
N GLU A 33 4.79 -24.48 -11.87
CA GLU A 33 4.91 -24.13 -10.45
C GLU A 33 3.87 -23.09 -10.06
N ILE A 34 3.72 -22.06 -10.88
CA ILE A 34 2.71 -21.02 -10.72
C ILE A 34 1.30 -21.62 -10.79
N SER A 35 1.04 -22.53 -11.74
CA SER A 35 -0.25 -23.20 -11.86
C SER A 35 -0.57 -24.06 -10.64
N SER A 36 0.42 -24.71 -10.05
CA SER A 36 0.29 -25.50 -8.82
C SER A 36 -0.08 -24.61 -7.62
N LEU A 37 0.57 -23.46 -7.48
CA LEU A 37 0.26 -22.49 -6.45
C LEU A 37 -1.16 -21.92 -6.62
N MET A 38 -1.58 -21.63 -7.85
CA MET A 38 -2.95 -21.17 -8.13
C MET A 38 -4.01 -22.21 -7.79
N ASP A 39 -3.74 -23.49 -8.07
CA ASP A 39 -4.64 -24.58 -7.69
C ASP A 39 -4.76 -24.70 -6.16
N GLU A 40 -3.64 -24.54 -5.44
CA GLU A 40 -3.62 -24.54 -3.97
C GLU A 40 -4.44 -23.41 -3.37
N PHE A 41 -4.41 -22.21 -4.00
CA PHE A 41 -5.13 -21.03 -3.52
C PHE A 41 -6.54 -20.86 -4.13
N SER A 42 -7.04 -21.83 -4.88
CA SER A 42 -8.35 -21.78 -5.56
C SER A 42 -8.52 -20.56 -6.49
N ILE A 43 -7.45 -20.11 -7.12
CA ILE A 43 -7.48 -18.98 -8.06
C ILE A 43 -8.08 -19.46 -9.39
N ASP A 44 -9.07 -18.73 -9.92
CA ASP A 44 -9.72 -19.08 -11.18
C ASP A 44 -8.77 -18.91 -12.36
N LYS A 45 -8.46 -20.03 -13.01
CA LYS A 45 -7.55 -20.09 -14.18
C LYS A 45 -8.17 -19.53 -15.46
N THR A 46 -9.49 -19.36 -15.51
CA THR A 46 -10.18 -18.92 -16.75
C THR A 46 -10.02 -17.42 -16.98
N GLU A 47 -9.64 -16.65 -15.97
CA GLU A 47 -9.39 -15.21 -16.05
C GLU A 47 -7.91 -14.84 -16.27
N LEU A 48 -7.04 -15.84 -16.38
CA LEU A 48 -5.64 -15.64 -16.74
C LEU A 48 -5.51 -15.22 -18.22
N HIS A 49 -5.78 -13.97 -18.49
CA HIS A 49 -5.17 -13.34 -19.65
C HIS A 49 -3.69 -13.16 -19.36
N ILE A 50 -2.91 -14.15 -19.77
CA ILE A 50 -1.47 -13.98 -19.92
C ILE A 50 -1.31 -12.85 -20.96
N HIS A 51 -1.23 -11.62 -20.53
CA HIS A 51 -0.58 -10.60 -21.30
C HIS A 51 0.91 -10.94 -21.30
N GLY A 52 1.18 -12.11 -21.92
CA GLY A 52 2.52 -12.47 -22.30
C GLY A 52 3.02 -11.31 -23.14
N LEU A 53 4.12 -10.72 -22.76
CA LEU A 53 4.93 -9.94 -23.65
C LEU A 53 5.03 -10.73 -24.96
N ASP A 54 4.24 -10.34 -25.94
CA ASP A 54 4.37 -10.82 -27.31
C ASP A 54 5.85 -10.69 -27.66
N ILE A 55 6.43 -11.77 -28.12
CA ILE A 55 7.86 -11.83 -28.48
C ILE A 55 8.24 -10.68 -29.44
N ASP A 56 7.29 -10.21 -30.24
CA ASP A 56 7.47 -9.07 -31.13
C ASP A 56 7.45 -7.71 -30.38
N THR A 57 6.68 -7.58 -29.31
CA THR A 57 6.74 -6.42 -28.41
C THR A 57 8.04 -6.39 -27.61
N ALA A 58 8.53 -7.53 -27.13
CA ALA A 58 9.83 -7.65 -26.48
C ALA A 58 10.99 -7.36 -27.45
N LYS A 59 10.88 -7.75 -28.73
CA LYS A 59 11.85 -7.40 -29.77
C LYS A 59 11.82 -5.92 -30.14
N LYS A 60 10.64 -5.29 -30.21
CA LYS A 60 10.49 -3.84 -30.40
C LYS A 60 11.08 -3.05 -29.26
N VAL A 61 10.86 -3.46 -28.01
CA VAL A 61 11.46 -2.83 -26.82
C VAL A 61 12.98 -2.99 -26.81
N LYS A 62 13.52 -4.13 -27.23
CA LYS A 62 14.97 -4.35 -27.37
C LYS A 62 15.64 -3.51 -28.48
N SER A 63 14.88 -3.10 -29.51
CA SER A 63 15.37 -2.24 -30.58
C SER A 63 15.34 -0.74 -30.24
N LEU A 64 14.67 -0.35 -29.17
CA LEU A 64 14.71 1.00 -28.63
C LEU A 64 15.96 1.14 -27.77
N ASN A 65 17.06 1.62 -28.38
CA ASN A 65 18.24 2.07 -27.65
C ASN A 65 17.79 3.24 -26.75
N PHE A 66 17.56 2.96 -25.48
CA PHE A 66 17.33 3.98 -24.46
C PHE A 66 18.65 4.70 -24.19
N SER A 67 19.00 5.66 -25.06
CA SER A 67 19.97 6.68 -24.70
C SER A 67 19.29 7.65 -23.73
N THR A 68 20.04 8.12 -22.76
CA THR A 68 19.66 9.01 -21.65
C THR A 68 19.07 10.38 -22.04
N ASN A 69 18.66 10.59 -23.31
CA ASN A 69 17.97 11.78 -23.79
C ASN A 69 16.51 11.43 -24.13
N PHE A 70 15.66 11.38 -23.12
CA PHE A 70 14.24 11.23 -23.27
C PHE A 70 13.64 12.52 -23.88
N ASN A 71 13.36 12.49 -25.17
CA ASN A 71 12.61 13.57 -25.81
C ASN A 71 11.13 13.30 -25.58
N SER A 72 10.53 13.98 -24.58
CA SER A 72 9.17 13.83 -24.11
C SER A 72 8.08 14.00 -25.19
N ASN A 73 8.44 14.45 -26.39
CA ASN A 73 7.51 14.74 -27.48
C ASN A 73 7.22 13.53 -28.40
N ILE A 74 7.97 12.44 -28.31
CA ILE A 74 7.80 11.27 -29.21
C ILE A 74 6.74 10.30 -28.67
N PHE A 75 6.48 10.29 -27.37
CA PHE A 75 5.54 9.33 -26.74
C PHE A 75 4.11 9.85 -26.58
N LYS A 76 3.90 11.16 -26.54
CA LYS A 76 2.57 11.75 -26.26
C LYS A 76 1.43 11.34 -27.22
N PRO A 77 1.60 11.25 -28.54
CA PRO A 77 0.46 10.97 -29.44
C PRO A 77 0.00 9.51 -29.43
N GLN A 78 0.94 8.55 -29.42
CA GLN A 78 0.61 7.12 -29.50
C GLN A 78 0.02 6.56 -28.20
N ILE A 79 0.48 7.06 -27.07
CA ILE A 79 0.01 6.66 -25.74
C ILE A 79 -1.38 7.26 -25.49
N ALA A 80 -1.62 8.51 -25.88
CA ALA A 80 -2.91 9.17 -25.74
C ALA A 80 -4.01 8.50 -26.61
N GLU A 81 -3.68 8.07 -27.83
CA GLU A 81 -4.66 7.39 -28.69
C GLU A 81 -5.05 6.00 -28.15
N ASN A 82 -4.07 5.17 -27.78
CA ASN A 82 -4.35 3.85 -27.21
C ASN A 82 -5.07 3.94 -25.85
N TRP A 83 -4.74 4.97 -25.06
CA TRP A 83 -5.35 5.19 -23.76
C TRP A 83 -6.78 5.69 -23.86
N GLN A 84 -7.05 6.61 -24.80
CA GLN A 84 -8.40 7.10 -25.05
C GLN A 84 -9.33 5.98 -25.57
N ASP A 85 -8.81 5.07 -26.38
CA ASP A 85 -9.56 3.88 -26.82
C ASP A 85 -9.85 2.92 -25.64
N THR A 86 -8.94 2.80 -24.71
CA THR A 86 -9.15 2.04 -23.47
C THR A 86 -10.22 2.69 -22.60
N LEU A 87 -10.17 4.02 -22.40
CA LEU A 87 -11.19 4.77 -21.67
C LEU A 87 -12.58 4.64 -22.33
N ASN A 88 -12.67 4.76 -23.65
CA ASN A 88 -13.94 4.62 -24.39
C ASN A 88 -14.54 3.20 -24.26
N ASN A 89 -13.70 2.18 -24.16
CA ASN A 89 -14.17 0.82 -23.88
C ASN A 89 -14.65 0.66 -22.43
N PHE A 90 -14.06 1.39 -21.48
CA PHE A 90 -14.48 1.41 -20.07
C PHE A 90 -15.82 2.11 -19.87
N GLU A 91 -16.17 3.15 -20.61
CA GLU A 91 -17.49 3.80 -20.52
C GLU A 91 -18.64 2.80 -20.74
N ASN A 92 -18.48 1.83 -21.64
CA ASN A 92 -19.48 0.77 -21.89
C ASN A 92 -19.56 -0.29 -20.79
N ILE A 93 -18.45 -0.53 -20.05
CA ILE A 93 -18.41 -1.46 -18.91
C ILE A 93 -19.02 -0.82 -17.67
N ASN A 94 -18.85 0.47 -17.48
CA ASN A 94 -19.24 1.25 -16.31
C ASN A 94 -20.73 1.18 -16.01
N GLU A 95 -21.58 1.31 -17.02
CA GLU A 95 -23.03 1.26 -16.88
C GLU A 95 -23.52 -0.10 -16.33
N LYS A 96 -22.82 -1.19 -16.69
CA LYS A 96 -23.08 -2.53 -16.21
C LYS A 96 -22.79 -2.68 -14.71
N TYR A 97 -21.67 -2.14 -14.23
CA TYR A 97 -21.25 -2.26 -12.83
C TYR A 97 -22.07 -1.34 -11.91
N ARG A 98 -22.47 -0.14 -12.36
CA ARG A 98 -23.35 0.78 -11.61
C ARG A 98 -24.71 0.16 -11.24
N ASN A 99 -25.16 -0.85 -11.99
CA ASN A 99 -26.41 -1.58 -11.73
C ASN A 99 -26.19 -2.93 -11.04
N ASP A 100 -24.96 -3.29 -10.73
CA ASP A 100 -24.62 -4.53 -10.04
C ASP A 100 -25.19 -4.51 -8.60
N GLN A 101 -26.01 -5.52 -8.26
CA GLN A 101 -26.68 -5.59 -6.97
C GLN A 101 -25.71 -5.87 -5.82
N GLU A 102 -24.61 -6.57 -6.10
CA GLU A 102 -23.56 -6.88 -5.13
C GLU A 102 -22.78 -5.60 -4.76
N ILE A 103 -22.36 -4.81 -5.75
CA ILE A 103 -21.73 -3.51 -5.53
C ILE A 103 -22.64 -2.60 -4.70
N LYS A 104 -23.93 -2.51 -5.07
CA LYS A 104 -24.91 -1.70 -4.32
C LYS A 104 -25.06 -2.15 -2.89
N LYS A 105 -25.06 -3.46 -2.62
CA LYS A 105 -25.14 -4.02 -1.28
C LYS A 105 -23.89 -3.64 -0.46
N LEU A 106 -22.71 -3.71 -1.06
CA LEU A 106 -21.46 -3.35 -0.39
C LEU A 106 -21.36 -1.86 -0.08
N MET A 107 -21.87 -1.00 -0.96
CA MET A 107 -21.87 0.46 -0.76
C MET A 107 -22.91 0.93 0.27
N ASN A 108 -23.81 0.08 0.75
CA ASN A 108 -24.89 0.42 1.69
C ASN A 108 -24.94 -0.59 2.84
N ASN A 109 -23.82 -0.78 3.50
CA ASN A 109 -23.71 -1.68 4.65
C ASN A 109 -23.79 -0.88 5.95
N ASP A 110 -24.94 -0.96 6.64
CA ASP A 110 -25.21 -0.21 7.87
C ASP A 110 -24.25 -0.52 9.03
N ASN A 111 -23.49 -1.62 8.95
CA ASN A 111 -22.49 -2.00 9.94
C ASN A 111 -21.11 -1.36 9.70
N LEU A 112 -20.95 -0.66 8.60
CA LEU A 112 -19.70 -0.01 8.22
C LEU A 112 -19.88 1.51 8.25
N HIS A 113 -18.84 2.21 8.68
CA HIS A 113 -18.83 3.67 8.72
C HIS A 113 -17.39 4.19 8.60
N ASN A 114 -17.27 5.42 8.13
CA ASN A 114 -15.99 6.03 7.84
C ASN A 114 -15.28 6.45 9.13
N VAL A 115 -14.20 5.74 9.48
CA VAL A 115 -13.37 6.00 10.66
C VAL A 115 -11.87 5.89 10.38
N PHE A 116 -11.49 5.37 9.22
CA PHE A 116 -10.08 5.25 8.84
C PHE A 116 -9.65 6.49 8.09
N HIS A 117 -8.50 7.05 8.47
CA HIS A 117 -7.88 8.14 7.73
C HIS A 117 -7.48 7.70 6.31
N GLY A 118 -6.92 6.49 6.19
CA GLY A 118 -6.66 5.78 4.96
C GLY A 118 -6.49 4.29 5.23
N ILE A 119 -6.59 3.47 4.19
CA ILE A 119 -6.41 2.01 4.27
C ILE A 119 -5.46 1.56 3.17
N SER A 120 -4.46 0.75 3.54
CA SER A 120 -3.59 0.05 2.60
C SER A 120 -4.36 -1.06 1.88
N TYR A 121 -4.22 -1.09 0.57
CA TYR A 121 -4.97 -2.00 -0.28
C TYR A 121 -4.09 -2.54 -1.41
N ALA A 122 -4.00 -3.85 -1.51
CA ALA A 122 -3.46 -4.54 -2.66
C ALA A 122 -4.56 -5.38 -3.30
N PRO A 123 -4.90 -5.16 -4.59
CA PRO A 123 -5.85 -6.00 -5.29
C PRO A 123 -5.37 -7.45 -5.35
N ARG A 124 -6.30 -8.41 -5.35
CA ARG A 124 -5.97 -9.82 -5.53
C ARG A 124 -5.21 -10.04 -6.84
N ASN A 125 -4.31 -11.02 -6.84
CA ASN A 125 -3.57 -11.45 -8.02
C ASN A 125 -2.67 -10.38 -8.65
N VAL A 126 -2.11 -9.46 -7.84
CA VAL A 126 -1.14 -8.43 -8.29
C VAL A 126 0.26 -8.97 -8.57
N ILE A 127 0.48 -10.28 -8.43
CA ILE A 127 1.80 -10.89 -8.52
C ILE A 127 2.24 -11.01 -9.97
N GLU A 128 3.37 -10.38 -10.32
CA GLU A 128 4.03 -10.63 -11.60
C GLU A 128 4.70 -12.02 -11.65
N PRO A 129 4.70 -12.71 -12.79
CA PRO A 129 4.24 -12.28 -14.11
C PRO A 129 2.77 -12.60 -14.41
N MET A 130 2.00 -13.13 -13.48
CA MET A 130 0.63 -13.60 -13.71
C MET A 130 -0.36 -12.46 -13.97
N CYS A 131 -0.27 -11.40 -13.18
CA CYS A 131 -1.10 -10.21 -13.34
C CYS A 131 -2.60 -10.51 -13.53
N GLY A 132 -3.17 -11.29 -12.60
CA GLY A 132 -4.57 -11.71 -12.66
C GLY A 132 -5.54 -10.74 -11.96
N VAL A 133 -5.22 -9.45 -11.87
CA VAL A 133 -6.13 -8.45 -11.26
C VAL A 133 -7.39 -8.34 -12.10
N ASN A 134 -8.54 -8.49 -11.44
CA ASN A 134 -9.85 -8.42 -12.07
C ASN A 134 -10.54 -7.09 -11.74
N SER A 135 -11.00 -6.37 -12.76
CA SER A 135 -11.65 -5.05 -12.59
C SER A 135 -12.90 -5.12 -11.71
N ARG A 136 -13.73 -6.20 -11.85
CA ARG A 136 -14.92 -6.38 -11.04
C ARG A 136 -14.59 -6.60 -9.57
N ASP A 137 -13.56 -7.39 -9.27
CA ASP A 137 -13.12 -7.63 -7.89
C ASP A 137 -12.66 -6.32 -7.25
N VAL A 138 -11.86 -5.51 -7.96
CA VAL A 138 -11.44 -4.19 -7.48
C VAL A 138 -12.65 -3.27 -7.24
N MET A 139 -13.66 -3.29 -8.10
CA MET A 139 -14.90 -2.52 -7.88
C MET A 139 -15.65 -2.97 -6.63
N LEU A 140 -15.73 -4.27 -6.36
CA LEU A 140 -16.34 -4.81 -5.15
C LEU A 140 -15.54 -4.41 -3.89
N ASP A 141 -14.21 -4.51 -3.97
CA ASP A 141 -13.32 -4.10 -2.89
C ASP A 141 -13.49 -2.61 -2.58
N LEU A 142 -13.45 -1.74 -3.60
CA LEU A 142 -13.59 -0.30 -3.42
C LEU A 142 -15.01 0.10 -2.97
N ALA A 143 -16.05 -0.60 -3.43
CA ALA A 143 -17.42 -0.40 -2.96
C ALA A 143 -17.52 -0.65 -1.44
N LEU A 144 -16.87 -1.69 -0.93
CA LEU A 144 -16.78 -1.99 0.50
C LEU A 144 -15.95 -0.94 1.23
N LEU A 145 -14.73 -0.66 0.76
CA LEU A 145 -13.79 0.25 1.40
C LEU A 145 -14.29 1.70 1.45
N SER A 146 -15.12 2.12 0.49
CA SER A 146 -15.71 3.46 0.47
C SER A 146 -16.61 3.76 1.67
N GLN A 147 -17.06 2.73 2.39
CA GLN A 147 -17.80 2.88 3.63
C GLN A 147 -16.89 3.17 4.83
N LEU A 148 -15.60 2.90 4.72
CA LEU A 148 -14.64 2.93 5.81
C LEU A 148 -13.68 4.12 5.73
N THR A 149 -13.35 4.57 4.52
CA THR A 149 -12.35 5.60 4.28
C THR A 149 -12.61 6.35 2.99
N THR A 150 -12.05 7.54 2.88
CA THR A 150 -11.97 8.31 1.63
C THR A 150 -10.61 8.17 0.95
N ARG A 151 -9.69 7.33 1.47
CA ARG A 151 -8.31 7.23 0.98
C ARG A 151 -7.86 5.78 0.97
N VAL A 152 -7.35 5.30 -0.15
CA VAL A 152 -6.68 3.99 -0.25
C VAL A 152 -5.25 4.19 -0.71
N ARG A 153 -4.33 3.37 -0.17
CA ARG A 153 -2.93 3.36 -0.56
C ARG A 153 -2.60 2.04 -1.25
N THR A 154 -2.05 2.12 -2.47
CA THR A 154 -1.52 0.96 -3.20
C THR A 154 0.00 0.93 -3.19
N TYR A 155 0.60 -0.18 -3.68
CA TYR A 155 2.04 -0.42 -3.56
C TYR A 155 2.80 -0.31 -4.87
N GLY A 156 2.09 -0.38 -6.00
CA GLY A 156 2.73 -0.33 -7.30
C GLY A 156 1.77 -0.11 -8.45
N THR A 157 2.32 -0.04 -9.65
CA THR A 157 1.57 0.18 -10.89
C THR A 157 1.55 -1.06 -11.79
N GLN A 158 2.23 -2.15 -11.39
CA GLN A 158 2.19 -3.40 -12.13
C GLN A 158 0.79 -3.99 -12.17
N CYS A 159 0.55 -4.86 -13.15
CA CYS A 159 -0.73 -5.57 -13.32
C CYS A 159 -1.95 -4.64 -13.42
N ASN A 160 -1.76 -3.38 -13.78
CA ASN A 160 -2.78 -2.33 -13.86
C ASN A 160 -3.56 -2.11 -12.55
N GLN A 161 -3.00 -2.53 -11.40
CA GLN A 161 -3.69 -2.48 -10.11
C GLN A 161 -4.20 -1.09 -9.75
N ALA A 162 -3.36 -0.07 -9.89
CA ALA A 162 -3.72 1.30 -9.58
C ALA A 162 -4.74 1.88 -10.58
N GLU A 163 -4.65 1.50 -11.85
CA GLU A 163 -5.61 1.86 -12.89
C GLU A 163 -7.00 1.30 -12.58
N HIS A 164 -7.10 0.03 -12.17
CA HIS A 164 -8.38 -0.55 -11.74
C HIS A 164 -8.98 0.17 -10.53
N VAL A 165 -8.15 0.64 -9.59
CA VAL A 165 -8.60 1.46 -8.46
C VAL A 165 -9.17 2.80 -8.95
N LEU A 166 -8.44 3.51 -9.81
CA LEU A 166 -8.90 4.80 -10.38
C LEU A 166 -10.20 4.63 -11.18
N ASN A 167 -10.30 3.56 -11.96
CA ASN A 167 -11.54 3.23 -12.68
C ASN A 167 -12.70 2.98 -11.72
N ALA A 168 -12.48 2.22 -10.64
CA ALA A 168 -13.52 1.96 -9.65
C ALA A 168 -13.98 3.27 -8.95
N ILE A 169 -13.05 4.15 -8.59
CA ILE A 169 -13.38 5.48 -8.03
C ILE A 169 -14.26 6.26 -9.00
N GLN A 170 -13.86 6.33 -10.27
CA GLN A 170 -14.60 7.07 -11.30
C GLN A 170 -15.98 6.46 -11.57
N ASP A 171 -16.02 5.15 -11.78
CA ASP A 171 -17.20 4.43 -12.25
C ASP A 171 -18.31 4.33 -11.22
N LEU A 172 -17.92 4.16 -9.97
CA LEU A 172 -18.83 4.11 -8.84
C LEU A 172 -19.08 5.50 -8.24
N ASN A 173 -18.45 6.54 -8.79
CA ASN A 173 -18.50 7.91 -8.29
C ASN A 173 -18.21 7.99 -6.78
N LEU A 174 -17.13 7.32 -6.36
CA LEU A 174 -16.73 7.26 -4.97
C LEU A 174 -16.07 8.58 -4.53
N ASN A 175 -16.38 9.02 -3.32
CA ASN A 175 -15.64 10.10 -2.67
C ASN A 175 -14.34 9.54 -2.09
N MET A 176 -13.43 9.15 -2.98
CA MET A 176 -12.16 8.53 -2.60
C MET A 176 -11.01 9.07 -3.45
N SER A 177 -9.80 9.02 -2.89
CA SER A 177 -8.55 9.32 -3.59
C SER A 177 -7.52 8.22 -3.35
N LEU A 178 -6.57 8.12 -4.28
CA LEU A 178 -5.51 7.12 -4.30
C LEU A 178 -4.19 7.72 -3.83
N ALA A 179 -3.63 7.21 -2.74
CA ALA A 179 -2.23 7.33 -2.42
C ALA A 179 -1.47 6.28 -3.26
N LEU A 180 -0.91 6.76 -4.37
CA LEU A 180 -0.37 5.92 -5.43
C LEU A 180 1.02 5.40 -5.09
N GLY A 181 1.17 4.09 -4.91
CA GLY A 181 2.48 3.44 -4.82
C GLY A 181 3.14 3.26 -6.18
N VAL A 182 4.44 3.52 -6.23
CA VAL A 182 5.33 3.23 -7.36
C VAL A 182 6.41 2.30 -6.84
N TRP A 183 6.31 1.02 -7.13
CA TRP A 183 7.26 0.03 -6.62
C TRP A 183 8.66 0.25 -7.19
N ILE A 184 9.64 0.38 -6.30
CA ILE A 184 11.06 0.43 -6.64
C ILE A 184 11.73 -0.81 -6.08
N GLY A 185 12.32 -1.60 -6.97
CA GLY A 185 13.00 -2.85 -6.69
C GLY A 185 14.45 -2.85 -7.23
N PRO A 186 15.12 -4.00 -7.22
CA PRO A 186 16.52 -4.08 -7.63
C PRO A 186 16.71 -3.86 -9.15
N ASN A 187 15.66 -4.04 -9.95
CA ASN A 187 15.73 -3.99 -11.42
C ASN A 187 15.28 -2.63 -11.97
N ASP A 188 16.20 -1.85 -12.52
CA ASP A 188 15.93 -0.51 -13.06
C ASP A 188 14.89 -0.50 -14.19
N TYR A 189 14.88 -1.51 -15.06
CA TYR A 189 13.89 -1.60 -16.12
C TYR A 189 12.47 -1.71 -15.57
N SER A 190 12.27 -2.55 -14.55
CA SER A 190 10.98 -2.66 -13.87
C SER A 190 10.61 -1.37 -13.15
N ASN A 191 11.57 -0.70 -12.52
CA ASN A 191 11.35 0.58 -11.84
C ASN A 191 10.88 1.66 -12.82
N TRP A 192 11.54 1.77 -13.97
CA TRP A 192 11.12 2.72 -15.01
C TRP A 192 9.77 2.38 -15.63
N LYS A 193 9.41 1.10 -15.74
CA LYS A 193 8.07 0.69 -16.14
C LYS A 193 7.01 1.16 -15.15
N GLN A 194 7.27 1.00 -13.86
CA GLN A 194 6.40 1.50 -12.79
C GLN A 194 6.18 3.02 -12.90
N ILE A 195 7.27 3.78 -13.03
CA ILE A 195 7.21 5.24 -13.17
C ILE A 195 6.47 5.66 -14.44
N ASN A 196 6.70 4.99 -15.57
CA ASN A 196 5.99 5.31 -16.81
C ASN A 196 4.50 5.03 -16.71
N ASN A 197 4.09 3.94 -16.08
CA ASN A 197 2.68 3.67 -15.82
C ASN A 197 2.05 4.75 -14.93
N MET A 198 2.75 5.18 -13.87
CA MET A 198 2.32 6.30 -13.02
C MET A 198 2.12 7.58 -13.85
N LYS A 199 3.08 7.93 -14.72
CA LYS A 199 2.99 9.11 -15.60
C LYS A 199 1.77 9.04 -16.52
N LEU A 200 1.46 7.85 -17.05
CA LEU A 200 0.26 7.63 -17.86
C LEU A 200 -1.01 7.89 -17.07
N MET A 201 -1.12 7.33 -15.88
CA MET A 201 -2.28 7.51 -15.01
C MET A 201 -2.48 8.99 -14.63
N LEU A 202 -1.41 9.69 -14.23
CA LEU A 202 -1.49 11.13 -13.93
C LEU A 202 -1.91 11.99 -15.12
N SER A 203 -1.64 11.52 -16.35
CA SER A 203 -2.05 12.21 -17.57
C SER A 203 -3.49 11.90 -18.00
N ALA A 204 -4.06 10.78 -17.51
CA ALA A 204 -5.35 10.25 -17.94
C ALA A 204 -6.49 10.54 -16.96
N TYR A 205 -6.19 10.59 -15.67
CA TYR A 205 -7.20 10.79 -14.63
C TYR A 205 -7.13 12.19 -14.01
N PRO A 206 -8.26 12.71 -13.49
CA PRO A 206 -8.31 13.99 -12.79
C PRO A 206 -7.36 14.05 -11.60
N ARG A 207 -6.78 15.24 -11.34
CA ARG A 207 -5.85 15.48 -10.22
C ARG A 207 -6.44 15.07 -8.87
N GLU A 208 -7.70 15.33 -8.65
CA GLU A 208 -8.43 15.05 -7.41
C GLU A 208 -8.56 13.57 -7.06
N TYR A 209 -8.28 12.66 -7.99
CA TYR A 209 -8.26 11.23 -7.71
C TYR A 209 -6.96 10.75 -7.05
N PHE A 210 -5.96 11.63 -6.98
CA PHE A 210 -4.66 11.32 -6.38
C PHE A 210 -4.48 12.09 -5.07
N ASP A 211 -4.23 11.36 -3.99
CA ASP A 211 -3.90 11.91 -2.69
C ASP A 211 -2.42 12.29 -2.59
N SER A 212 -1.58 11.34 -2.93
CA SER A 212 -0.11 11.43 -2.82
C SER A 212 0.56 10.37 -3.69
N ILE A 213 1.87 10.48 -3.89
CA ILE A 213 2.68 9.47 -4.59
C ILE A 213 3.77 8.96 -3.65
N TYR A 214 3.82 7.64 -3.46
CA TYR A 214 4.85 6.94 -2.71
C TYR A 214 5.83 6.27 -3.66
N VAL A 215 7.02 6.83 -3.83
CA VAL A 215 8.08 6.27 -4.68
C VAL A 215 8.93 5.32 -3.87
N GLY A 216 8.65 4.03 -4.02
CA GLY A 216 9.24 2.97 -3.20
C GLY A 216 8.51 2.72 -1.88
N ASN A 217 8.60 1.47 -1.43
CA ASN A 217 8.17 1.00 -0.11
C ASN A 217 9.26 0.11 0.45
N GLU A 218 9.87 0.50 1.57
CA GLU A 218 10.92 -0.24 2.27
C GLU A 218 12.13 -0.62 1.40
N VAL A 219 12.48 0.27 0.48
CA VAL A 219 13.56 0.04 -0.50
C VAL A 219 14.92 -0.09 0.17
N LEU A 220 15.18 0.75 1.18
CA LEU A 220 16.41 0.71 1.96
C LEU A 220 16.44 -0.50 2.90
N PHE A 221 15.28 -0.84 3.46
CA PHE A 221 15.14 -2.01 4.31
C PHE A 221 15.39 -3.32 3.54
N ARG A 222 14.88 -3.42 2.33
CA ARG A 222 15.13 -4.57 1.43
C ARG A 222 16.53 -4.57 0.81
N GLU A 223 17.36 -3.53 1.09
CA GLU A 223 18.72 -3.39 0.53
C GLU A 223 18.74 -3.43 -1.02
N GLU A 224 17.66 -2.98 -1.68
CA GLU A 224 17.50 -3.07 -3.14
C GLU A 224 18.10 -1.88 -3.89
N LYS A 225 18.14 -0.71 -3.23
CA LYS A 225 18.78 0.52 -3.73
C LYS A 225 19.42 1.28 -2.57
N SER A 226 20.42 2.10 -2.90
CA SER A 226 20.95 3.09 -1.95
C SER A 226 19.99 4.27 -1.78
N THR A 227 20.23 5.11 -0.78
CA THR A 227 19.46 6.34 -0.58
C THR A 227 19.55 7.25 -1.82
N GLU A 228 20.74 7.42 -2.39
CA GLU A 228 20.98 8.27 -3.55
C GLU A 228 20.25 7.73 -4.80
N GLU A 229 20.25 6.42 -5.01
CA GLU A 229 19.52 5.80 -6.12
C GLU A 229 18.00 6.00 -5.96
N LEU A 230 17.46 5.82 -4.75
CA LEU A 230 16.04 6.06 -4.46
C LEU A 230 15.67 7.53 -4.68
N ILE A 231 16.50 8.46 -4.22
CA ILE A 231 16.31 9.90 -4.42
C ILE A 231 16.23 10.23 -5.91
N SER A 232 17.05 9.61 -6.76
CA SER A 232 17.00 9.85 -8.21
C SER A 232 15.64 9.54 -8.84
N TYR A 233 14.96 8.49 -8.38
CA TYR A 233 13.60 8.17 -8.81
C TYR A 233 12.56 9.16 -8.26
N ILE A 234 12.72 9.60 -7.01
CA ILE A 234 11.84 10.60 -6.39
C ILE A 234 11.92 11.93 -7.14
N GLU A 235 13.12 12.40 -7.46
CA GLU A 235 13.35 13.64 -8.21
C GLU A 235 12.75 13.59 -9.61
N GLU A 236 12.87 12.45 -10.31
CA GLU A 236 12.24 12.25 -11.62
C GLU A 236 10.71 12.35 -11.53
N VAL A 237 10.10 11.73 -10.53
CA VAL A 237 8.66 11.79 -10.30
C VAL A 237 8.22 13.22 -9.96
N LYS A 238 8.93 13.91 -9.05
CA LYS A 238 8.65 15.33 -8.70
C LYS A 238 8.77 16.24 -9.90
N SER A 239 9.83 16.07 -10.70
CA SER A 239 10.00 16.85 -11.94
C SER A 239 8.82 16.65 -12.90
N PHE A 240 8.37 15.42 -13.08
CA PHE A 240 7.22 15.13 -13.94
C PHE A 240 5.93 15.77 -13.41
N VAL A 241 5.63 15.60 -12.13
CA VAL A 241 4.43 16.14 -11.46
C VAL A 241 4.37 17.66 -11.61
N ASN A 242 5.49 18.35 -11.37
CA ASN A 242 5.61 19.80 -11.56
C ASN A 242 5.38 20.20 -13.03
N ASN A 243 5.94 19.46 -13.97
CA ASN A 243 5.86 19.77 -15.40
C ASN A 243 4.44 19.64 -15.96
N ILE A 244 3.58 18.78 -15.38
CA ILE A 244 2.18 18.64 -15.77
C ILE A 244 1.25 19.60 -15.03
N GLY A 245 1.77 20.44 -14.12
CA GLY A 245 1.02 21.44 -13.37
C GLY A 245 0.37 20.91 -12.08
N TYR A 246 0.81 19.76 -11.56
CA TYR A 246 0.32 19.13 -10.33
C TYR A 246 1.30 19.36 -9.16
N SER A 247 1.86 20.57 -9.04
CA SER A 247 2.83 20.91 -8.00
C SER A 247 2.29 20.81 -6.56
N ASP A 248 0.97 20.72 -6.42
CA ASP A 248 0.25 20.48 -5.17
C ASP A 248 0.10 18.99 -4.83
N LEU A 249 0.48 18.07 -5.74
CA LEU A 249 0.47 16.62 -5.48
C LEU A 249 1.75 16.21 -4.75
N PRO A 250 1.68 15.84 -3.46
CA PRO A 250 2.89 15.53 -2.71
C PRO A 250 3.52 14.20 -3.17
N VAL A 251 4.85 14.21 -3.29
CA VAL A 251 5.67 13.06 -3.66
C VAL A 251 6.61 12.73 -2.51
N GLY A 252 6.56 11.49 -2.04
CA GLY A 252 7.42 11.00 -0.98
C GLY A 252 7.82 9.54 -1.19
N ALA A 253 8.40 8.95 -0.17
CA ALA A 253 8.73 7.53 -0.10
C ALA A 253 8.22 6.93 1.21
N SER A 254 8.05 5.62 1.24
CA SER A 254 7.71 4.88 2.44
C SER A 254 8.86 3.99 2.86
N GLU A 255 9.23 4.04 4.15
CA GLU A 255 10.33 3.24 4.70
C GLU A 255 10.02 2.83 6.15
N ILE A 256 10.65 1.75 6.64
CA ILE A 256 10.61 1.50 8.08
C ILE A 256 11.23 2.70 8.81
N GLY A 257 10.57 3.14 9.88
CA GLY A 257 10.97 4.38 10.54
C GLY A 257 12.43 4.43 11.00
N ALA A 258 13.05 3.26 11.26
CA ALA A 258 14.45 3.17 11.68
C ALA A 258 15.48 3.44 10.56
N LEU A 259 15.08 3.42 9.29
CA LEU A 259 15.95 3.66 8.13
C LEU A 259 15.66 4.98 7.42
N ILE A 260 14.66 5.72 7.87
CA ILE A 260 14.47 7.11 7.44
C ILE A 260 15.73 7.92 7.81
N ASN A 261 16.27 8.63 6.84
CA ASN A 261 17.49 9.42 7.00
C ASN A 261 17.29 10.85 6.50
N PRO A 262 18.15 11.81 6.89
CA PRO A 262 18.00 13.22 6.53
C PRO A 262 17.94 13.48 5.02
N GLU A 263 18.74 12.77 4.23
CA GLU A 263 18.83 12.93 2.78
C GLU A 263 17.50 12.55 2.12
N LEU A 264 16.89 11.45 2.56
CA LEU A 264 15.58 10.99 2.07
C LEU A 264 14.49 12.00 2.43
N VAL A 265 14.47 12.49 3.68
CA VAL A 265 13.50 13.50 4.12
C VAL A 265 13.65 14.79 3.32
N GLN A 266 14.86 15.22 3.03
CA GLN A 266 15.13 16.45 2.26
C GLN A 266 14.59 16.33 0.82
N ALA A 267 14.76 15.17 0.18
CA ALA A 267 14.32 14.94 -1.20
C ALA A 267 12.80 14.88 -1.35
N CYS A 268 12.08 14.44 -0.31
CA CYS A 268 10.64 14.21 -0.32
C CYS A 268 9.84 15.47 0.04
N ASP A 269 8.57 15.54 -0.39
CA ASP A 269 7.58 16.51 0.13
C ASP A 269 7.02 16.02 1.48
N PHE A 270 6.93 14.70 1.64
CA PHE A 270 6.61 14.02 2.90
C PHE A 270 7.37 12.69 2.98
N VAL A 271 7.53 12.16 4.17
CA VAL A 271 8.07 10.82 4.40
C VAL A 271 7.03 9.94 5.06
N GLY A 272 6.78 8.77 4.48
CA GLY A 272 5.96 7.71 5.07
C GLY A 272 6.80 6.81 5.97
N ALA A 273 6.35 6.62 7.20
CA ALA A 273 6.95 5.67 8.14
C ALA A 273 6.05 4.44 8.26
N ASN A 274 6.56 3.25 7.93
CA ASN A 274 5.92 1.99 8.26
C ASN A 274 6.20 1.68 9.73
N ILE A 275 5.13 1.64 10.54
CA ILE A 275 5.22 1.49 11.99
C ILE A 275 4.31 0.35 12.42
N HIS A 276 4.92 -0.81 12.68
CA HIS A 276 4.21 -1.98 13.15
C HIS A 276 4.60 -2.29 14.62
N PRO A 277 3.79 -1.88 15.61
CA PRO A 277 4.09 -2.16 17.02
C PRO A 277 4.14 -3.64 17.33
N PHE A 278 3.50 -4.49 16.53
CA PHE A 278 3.64 -5.94 16.59
C PHE A 278 5.12 -6.36 16.45
N PHE A 279 5.83 -5.85 15.45
CA PHE A 279 7.26 -6.08 15.25
C PHE A 279 8.14 -5.29 16.24
N GLY A 280 7.56 -4.34 16.97
CA GLY A 280 8.17 -3.75 18.17
C GLY A 280 8.22 -4.72 19.35
N GLY A 281 7.50 -5.86 19.26
CA GLY A 281 7.47 -6.90 20.29
C GLY A 281 6.78 -6.45 21.58
N THR A 282 5.92 -5.44 21.50
CA THR A 282 5.19 -4.88 22.65
C THR A 282 3.82 -5.52 22.81
N THR A 283 3.25 -5.50 24.01
CA THR A 283 1.85 -5.91 24.18
C THR A 283 0.91 -4.93 23.48
N VAL A 284 -0.28 -5.41 23.11
CA VAL A 284 -1.24 -4.58 22.36
C VAL A 284 -1.69 -3.35 23.14
N GLU A 285 -1.74 -3.42 24.48
CA GLU A 285 -2.10 -2.28 25.34
C GLU A 285 -1.08 -1.15 25.29
N GLN A 286 0.15 -1.43 24.88
CA GLN A 286 1.22 -0.45 24.73
C GLN A 286 1.41 -0.01 23.27
N ALA A 287 0.77 -0.67 22.32
CA ALA A 287 1.00 -0.53 20.90
C ALA A 287 0.88 0.93 20.39
N SER A 288 -0.22 1.61 20.72
CA SER A 288 -0.40 3.02 20.30
C SER A 288 0.61 3.97 20.93
N SER A 289 0.91 3.80 22.22
CA SER A 289 1.90 4.63 22.89
C SER A 289 3.32 4.35 22.39
N TRP A 290 3.64 3.08 22.09
CA TRP A 290 4.89 2.68 21.47
C TRP A 290 5.05 3.34 20.09
N SER A 291 4.02 3.28 19.24
CA SER A 291 4.04 3.88 17.90
C SER A 291 4.25 5.39 17.94
N LYS A 292 3.56 6.09 18.84
CA LYS A 292 3.75 7.54 19.04
C LYS A 292 5.15 7.87 19.54
N ASN A 293 5.65 7.11 20.53
CA ASN A 293 7.01 7.31 21.03
C ASN A 293 8.06 7.02 19.96
N PHE A 294 7.83 6.02 19.10
CA PHE A 294 8.71 5.73 17.98
C PHE A 294 8.81 6.92 17.02
N LEU A 295 7.67 7.51 16.63
CA LEU A 295 7.66 8.72 15.81
C LEU A 295 8.42 9.86 16.49
N ASN A 296 8.06 10.18 17.72
CA ASN A 296 8.60 11.34 18.46
C ASN A 296 10.12 11.24 18.72
N TYR A 297 10.64 10.01 18.90
CA TYR A 297 12.05 9.83 19.27
C TYR A 297 12.94 9.29 18.15
N GLN A 298 12.37 8.74 17.08
CA GLN A 298 13.14 8.17 15.98
C GLN A 298 12.96 8.93 14.67
N VAL A 299 11.75 9.35 14.32
CA VAL A 299 11.46 9.94 13.00
C VAL A 299 11.47 11.47 13.05
N GLU A 300 10.78 12.09 14.01
CA GLU A 300 10.73 13.54 14.14
C GLU A 300 12.09 14.22 14.32
N PRO A 301 13.03 13.68 15.14
CA PRO A 301 14.35 14.30 15.26
C PRO A 301 15.13 14.30 13.94
N ILE A 302 14.93 13.32 13.07
CA ILE A 302 15.56 13.28 11.74
C ILE A 302 14.97 14.38 10.86
N ARG A 303 13.63 14.50 10.81
CA ARG A 303 12.95 15.59 10.11
C ARG A 303 13.41 16.95 10.63
N ASP A 304 13.48 17.12 11.94
CA ASP A 304 13.81 18.40 12.57
C ASP A 304 15.29 18.76 12.40
N SER A 305 16.17 17.77 12.21
CA SER A 305 17.62 18.02 11.96
C SER A 305 17.91 18.70 10.61
N ILE A 306 17.00 18.64 9.64
CA ILE A 306 17.17 19.28 8.33
C ILE A 306 16.63 20.72 8.28
N LEU A 307 16.04 21.22 9.38
CA LEU A 307 15.41 22.56 9.44
C LEU A 307 16.39 23.71 9.62
N ASP A 308 17.70 23.48 9.60
CA ASP A 308 18.73 24.50 9.88
C ASP A 308 18.85 25.59 8.81
N GLU A 309 18.11 25.53 7.70
CA GLU A 309 18.01 26.61 6.71
C GLU A 309 16.55 26.91 6.32
N ILE A 310 15.82 27.47 7.28
CA ILE A 310 14.77 28.48 7.18
C ILE A 310 13.92 28.46 5.90
N ASP A 311 12.97 27.55 5.85
CA ASP A 311 11.70 27.83 5.18
C ASP A 311 10.67 28.16 6.28
N VAL A 312 10.38 29.45 6.48
CA VAL A 312 9.34 29.92 7.41
C VAL A 312 8.17 30.44 6.57
N ASP A 313 6.96 30.10 6.95
CA ASP A 313 5.76 30.65 6.35
C ASP A 313 5.63 32.17 6.64
N ASP A 314 4.64 32.83 6.06
CA ASP A 314 4.38 34.27 6.24
C ASP A 314 4.10 34.64 7.69
N GLU A 315 3.83 33.68 8.58
CA GLU A 315 3.61 33.85 10.02
C GLU A 315 4.90 33.62 10.84
N GLY A 316 6.02 33.27 10.19
CA GLY A 316 7.31 32.99 10.83
C GLY A 316 7.40 31.58 11.44
N LYS A 317 6.48 30.67 11.09
CA LYS A 317 6.48 29.27 11.53
C LYS A 317 7.31 28.43 10.55
N ALA A 318 8.19 27.61 11.09
CA ALA A 318 8.99 26.70 10.27
C ALA A 318 8.10 25.77 9.43
N ASN A 319 8.30 25.79 8.12
CA ASN A 319 7.59 24.89 7.19
C ASN A 319 8.21 23.49 7.25
N LYS A 320 7.80 22.72 8.25
CA LYS A 320 8.33 21.39 8.48
C LYS A 320 7.87 20.42 7.39
N LYS A 321 8.77 19.57 6.90
CA LYS A 321 8.42 18.43 6.06
C LYS A 321 7.37 17.56 6.75
N LYS A 322 6.40 17.07 6.01
CA LYS A 322 5.34 16.21 6.56
C LYS A 322 5.87 14.81 6.82
N ILE A 323 5.41 14.22 7.91
CA ILE A 323 5.52 12.78 8.19
C ILE A 323 4.12 12.19 8.03
N ALA A 324 4.03 11.04 7.39
CA ALA A 324 2.83 10.20 7.37
C ALA A 324 3.17 8.85 7.98
N ILE A 325 2.21 8.20 8.60
CA ILE A 325 2.31 6.80 8.97
C ILE A 325 1.76 6.01 7.78
N SER A 326 2.67 5.53 6.95
CA SER A 326 2.27 4.85 5.71
C SER A 326 1.72 3.45 5.92
N GLU A 327 2.07 2.82 7.05
CA GLU A 327 1.47 1.56 7.50
C GLU A 327 1.40 1.51 9.02
N ILE A 328 0.23 1.15 9.54
CA ILE A 328 0.00 0.82 10.93
C ILE A 328 -1.09 -0.26 11.02
N GLY A 329 -0.87 -1.29 11.81
CA GLY A 329 -1.83 -2.38 11.92
C GLY A 329 -1.41 -3.41 12.94
N TRP A 330 -2.24 -4.46 13.06
CA TRP A 330 -2.00 -5.60 13.94
C TRP A 330 -2.54 -6.87 13.30
N PRO A 331 -1.82 -8.01 13.32
CA PRO A 331 -2.28 -9.24 12.68
C PRO A 331 -3.37 -9.93 13.52
N TYR A 332 -4.35 -10.52 12.83
CA TYR A 332 -5.48 -11.21 13.42
C TYR A 332 -5.11 -12.56 14.07
N CYS A 333 -4.18 -13.27 13.47
CA CYS A 333 -3.65 -14.53 14.01
C CYS A 333 -2.27 -14.83 13.44
N GLY A 334 -1.68 -15.97 13.78
CA GLY A 334 -0.44 -16.43 13.14
C GLY A 334 0.76 -16.55 14.07
N GLY A 335 0.63 -16.29 15.36
CA GLY A 335 1.69 -16.52 16.32
C GLY A 335 2.00 -15.35 17.25
N THR A 336 3.21 -15.36 17.79
CA THR A 336 3.66 -14.39 18.78
C THR A 336 5.05 -13.89 18.42
N PHE A 337 5.26 -12.57 18.48
CA PHE A 337 6.56 -11.95 18.32
C PHE A 337 6.95 -11.25 19.62
N ILE A 338 7.90 -11.82 20.36
CA ILE A 338 8.32 -11.37 21.70
C ILE A 338 7.12 -11.35 22.65
N GLU A 339 6.57 -10.16 23.01
CA GLU A 339 5.39 -10.00 23.85
C GLU A 339 4.11 -9.68 23.04
N ALA A 340 4.25 -9.46 21.74
CA ALA A 340 3.14 -9.19 20.84
C ALA A 340 2.46 -10.50 20.41
N HIS A 341 1.16 -10.63 20.66
CA HIS A 341 0.34 -11.75 20.21
C HIS A 341 -0.51 -11.33 19.02
N ALA A 342 -0.51 -12.16 17.96
CA ALA A 342 -1.47 -12.03 16.87
C ALA A 342 -2.78 -12.70 17.28
N GLY A 343 -3.87 -11.95 17.34
CA GLY A 343 -5.16 -12.43 17.84
C GLY A 343 -6.30 -11.49 17.46
N ASP A 344 -7.52 -12.04 17.45
CA ASP A 344 -8.75 -11.27 17.22
C ASP A 344 -8.98 -10.21 18.31
N TYR A 345 -8.73 -10.57 19.58
CA TYR A 345 -8.79 -9.62 20.69
C TYR A 345 -7.78 -8.49 20.52
N GLU A 346 -6.53 -8.80 20.20
CA GLU A 346 -5.47 -7.82 20.06
C GLU A 346 -5.71 -6.91 18.85
N LEU A 347 -6.15 -7.46 17.72
CA LEU A 347 -6.53 -6.65 16.56
C LEU A 347 -7.67 -5.69 16.92
N GLN A 348 -8.75 -6.18 17.54
CA GLN A 348 -9.89 -5.33 17.94
C GLN A 348 -9.45 -4.27 18.96
N TYR A 349 -8.62 -4.66 19.94
CA TYR A 349 -8.12 -3.72 20.93
C TYR A 349 -7.32 -2.60 20.28
N PHE A 350 -6.42 -2.94 19.35
CA PHE A 350 -5.59 -1.95 18.66
C PHE A 350 -6.40 -1.06 17.73
N LEU A 351 -7.39 -1.61 17.02
CA LEU A 351 -8.35 -0.82 16.24
C LEU A 351 -9.05 0.22 17.10
N ASP A 352 -9.64 -0.20 18.21
CA ASP A 352 -10.36 0.69 19.14
C ASP A 352 -9.42 1.74 19.76
N ASP A 353 -8.21 1.33 20.16
CA ASP A 353 -7.24 2.21 20.80
C ASP A 353 -6.67 3.22 19.82
N TRP A 354 -6.31 2.77 18.62
CA TRP A 354 -5.75 3.63 17.59
C TRP A 354 -6.78 4.63 17.07
N ILE A 355 -7.97 4.18 16.71
CA ILE A 355 -8.98 5.02 16.06
C ILE A 355 -9.68 5.93 17.06
N CYS A 356 -10.08 5.42 18.24
CA CYS A 356 -10.98 6.16 19.12
C CYS A 356 -10.30 6.88 20.28
N ARG A 357 -9.12 6.47 20.72
CA ARG A 357 -8.47 7.04 21.90
C ARG A 357 -7.32 7.96 21.60
N ASN A 358 -6.91 8.00 20.35
CA ASN A 358 -5.75 8.74 19.96
C ASN A 358 -6.13 9.88 19.03
N GLU A 359 -5.70 11.09 19.39
CA GLU A 359 -5.60 12.20 18.44
C GLU A 359 -4.37 11.95 17.57
N HIS A 360 -4.54 12.12 16.26
CA HIS A 360 -3.49 11.91 15.28
C HIS A 360 -3.10 13.22 14.64
N ASP A 361 -1.86 13.63 14.86
CA ASP A 361 -1.24 14.79 14.21
C ASP A 361 -0.69 14.44 12.82
N TYR A 362 -0.80 13.18 12.42
CA TYR A 362 -0.25 12.63 11.19
C TYR A 362 -1.32 11.99 10.33
N ASP A 363 -1.15 12.05 9.02
CA ASP A 363 -1.85 11.19 8.08
C ASP A 363 -1.43 9.74 8.34
N TRP A 364 -2.38 8.79 8.29
CA TRP A 364 -2.07 7.39 8.53
C TRP A 364 -2.90 6.45 7.65
N PHE A 365 -2.32 5.29 7.32
CA PHE A 365 -2.96 4.21 6.57
C PHE A 365 -2.96 2.94 7.39
N TRP A 366 -4.15 2.37 7.60
CA TRP A 366 -4.27 1.08 8.26
C TRP A 366 -3.74 -0.04 7.36
N PHE A 367 -2.90 -0.88 7.88
CA PHE A 367 -2.37 -2.07 7.24
C PHE A 367 -3.05 -3.31 7.80
N GLU A 368 -3.98 -3.96 7.05
CA GLU A 368 -4.42 -3.67 5.68
C GLU A 368 -5.91 -3.99 5.49
N ALA A 369 -6.43 -3.79 4.29
CA ALA A 369 -7.86 -4.01 3.99
C ALA A 369 -8.27 -5.48 4.07
N PHE A 370 -7.60 -6.32 3.30
CA PHE A 370 -7.93 -7.73 3.10
C PHE A 370 -6.75 -8.64 3.39
N ASP A 371 -7.04 -9.85 3.84
CA ASP A 371 -6.03 -10.90 3.91
C ASP A 371 -5.42 -11.19 2.54
N GLU A 372 -4.14 -11.48 2.55
CA GLU A 372 -3.37 -11.80 1.36
C GLU A 372 -2.83 -13.24 1.41
N PRO A 373 -3.65 -14.26 1.07
CA PRO A 373 -3.27 -15.68 1.19
C PRO A 373 -2.00 -16.07 0.43
N TRP A 374 -1.64 -15.30 -0.62
CA TRP A 374 -0.40 -15.53 -1.37
C TRP A 374 0.86 -15.31 -0.54
N LYS A 375 0.80 -14.52 0.54
CA LYS A 375 1.90 -14.30 1.48
C LYS A 375 2.24 -15.55 2.32
N LYS A 376 1.46 -16.63 2.20
CA LYS A 376 1.75 -17.94 2.84
C LYS A 376 3.14 -18.48 2.48
N ILE A 377 3.70 -18.08 1.36
CA ILE A 377 5.08 -18.43 0.96
C ILE A 377 6.14 -17.94 1.95
N TRP A 378 5.81 -16.97 2.80
CA TRP A 378 6.69 -16.44 3.83
C TRP A 378 6.38 -16.97 5.23
N HIS A 379 5.45 -17.96 5.36
CA HIS A 379 5.18 -18.60 6.63
C HIS A 379 6.37 -19.43 7.11
N GLU A 380 6.75 -19.23 8.36
CA GLU A 380 7.65 -20.07 9.11
C GLU A 380 6.86 -20.91 10.13
N GLU A 381 7.54 -21.85 10.81
CA GLU A 381 6.89 -22.77 11.75
C GLU A 381 6.09 -22.05 12.86
N ASN A 382 6.58 -20.90 13.33
CA ASN A 382 5.98 -20.12 14.42
C ASN A 382 5.57 -18.69 14.01
N SER A 383 5.59 -18.36 12.72
CA SER A 383 5.26 -17.03 12.20
C SER A 383 4.40 -17.15 10.96
N LYS A 384 3.08 -17.11 11.17
CA LYS A 384 2.09 -17.23 10.08
C LYS A 384 1.22 -15.98 9.94
N TRP A 385 1.64 -14.88 10.55
CA TRP A 385 0.88 -13.61 10.57
C TRP A 385 0.87 -12.86 9.24
N GLU A 386 1.79 -13.16 8.29
CA GLU A 386 1.90 -12.41 7.03
C GLU A 386 0.62 -12.44 6.18
N THR A 387 -0.18 -13.49 6.27
CA THR A 387 -1.46 -13.62 5.54
C THR A 387 -2.65 -12.99 6.27
N GLU A 388 -2.48 -12.48 7.49
CA GLU A 388 -3.57 -12.26 8.46
C GLU A 388 -3.67 -10.81 8.94
N TRP A 389 -3.21 -9.85 8.15
CA TRP A 389 -3.25 -8.43 8.48
C TRP A 389 -4.56 -7.73 8.09
N GLY A 390 -5.38 -8.36 7.23
CA GLY A 390 -6.64 -7.81 6.78
C GLY A 390 -7.65 -7.60 7.91
N ILE A 391 -8.44 -6.52 7.82
CA ILE A 391 -9.68 -6.37 8.61
C ILE A 391 -10.73 -7.34 8.09
N PHE A 392 -10.73 -7.53 6.78
CA PHE A 392 -11.60 -8.47 6.09
C PHE A 392 -10.80 -9.70 5.62
N THR A 393 -11.51 -10.80 5.51
CA THR A 393 -11.00 -11.97 4.77
C THR A 393 -10.77 -11.61 3.31
N SER A 394 -10.04 -12.46 2.59
CA SER A 394 -9.91 -12.32 1.14
C SER A 394 -11.26 -12.37 0.40
N ASP A 395 -12.34 -12.84 1.00
CA ASP A 395 -13.69 -12.91 0.43
C ASP A 395 -14.59 -11.73 0.83
N ARG A 396 -14.03 -10.63 1.35
CA ARG A 396 -14.75 -9.41 1.77
C ARG A 396 -15.66 -9.59 2.99
N GLU A 397 -15.44 -10.64 3.76
CA GLU A 397 -16.16 -10.84 5.01
C GLU A 397 -15.40 -10.19 6.16
N LEU A 398 -16.08 -9.39 6.98
CA LEU A 398 -15.48 -8.87 8.20
C LEU A 398 -15.07 -10.05 9.08
N LYS A 399 -13.84 -10.05 9.59
CA LYS A 399 -13.32 -11.16 10.39
C LYS A 399 -14.15 -11.38 11.65
N GLU A 400 -14.21 -12.62 12.09
CA GLU A 400 -14.96 -13.00 13.30
C GLU A 400 -14.42 -12.21 14.50
N ASN A 401 -15.31 -11.78 15.39
CA ASN A 401 -15.02 -10.95 16.57
C ASN A 401 -14.44 -9.56 16.27
N ILE A 402 -14.38 -9.14 15.01
CA ILE A 402 -13.94 -7.79 14.63
C ILE A 402 -15.17 -6.92 14.33
N GLN A 403 -15.14 -5.71 14.84
CA GLN A 403 -16.13 -4.67 14.61
C GLN A 403 -15.43 -3.38 14.18
N ILE A 404 -16.02 -2.66 13.25
CA ILE A 404 -15.52 -1.33 12.90
C ILE A 404 -15.78 -0.39 14.10
N PRO A 405 -14.73 0.29 14.62
CA PRO A 405 -14.87 1.14 15.80
C PRO A 405 -15.92 2.23 15.62
N ASN A 406 -16.87 2.32 16.55
CA ASN A 406 -17.81 3.42 16.64
C ASN A 406 -17.58 4.13 17.97
N CYS A 407 -16.78 5.17 17.95
CA CYS A 407 -16.23 5.81 19.14
C CYS A 407 -17.27 6.42 20.08
N ASP A 408 -18.45 6.75 19.57
CA ASP A 408 -19.57 7.33 20.32
C ASP A 408 -20.60 6.27 20.77
N SER A 409 -20.41 5.00 20.40
CA SER A 409 -21.37 3.96 20.73
C SER A 409 -21.30 3.54 22.21
N GLU A 410 -22.48 3.25 22.79
CA GLU A 410 -22.57 2.70 24.15
C GLU A 410 -21.81 1.37 24.28
N GLU A 411 -21.79 0.55 23.23
CA GLU A 411 -21.07 -0.72 23.16
C GLU A 411 -19.55 -0.51 23.26
N TYR A 412 -19.00 0.46 22.55
CA TYR A 412 -17.59 0.82 22.63
C TYR A 412 -17.22 1.29 24.05
N VAL A 413 -18.03 2.19 24.64
CA VAL A 413 -17.82 2.68 26.00
C VAL A 413 -17.84 1.53 27.01
N ASN A 414 -18.73 0.57 26.84
CA ASN A 414 -18.82 -0.61 27.72
C ASN A 414 -17.60 -1.53 27.57
N ARG A 415 -17.11 -1.77 26.34
CA ARG A 415 -15.85 -2.51 26.12
C ARG A 415 -14.67 -1.84 26.83
N LEU A 416 -14.56 -0.53 26.73
CA LEU A 416 -13.49 0.23 27.41
C LEU A 416 -13.56 0.07 28.92
N ASN A 417 -14.75 0.11 29.50
CA ASN A 417 -14.93 -0.03 30.95
C ASN A 417 -14.54 -1.45 31.40
N THR A 418 -14.95 -2.47 30.64
CA THR A 418 -14.57 -3.86 30.92
C THR A 418 -13.05 -4.07 30.91
N ILE A 419 -12.37 -3.49 29.92
CA ILE A 419 -10.88 -3.55 29.83
C ILE A 419 -10.23 -2.85 31.02
N ARG A 420 -10.76 -1.70 31.46
CA ARG A 420 -10.25 -0.97 32.63
C ARG A 420 -10.44 -1.75 33.92
N GLU A 421 -11.58 -2.41 34.08
CA GLU A 421 -11.88 -3.25 35.23
C GLU A 421 -10.95 -4.48 35.30
N MET A 422 -10.70 -5.16 34.18
CA MET A 422 -9.78 -6.27 34.10
C MET A 422 -8.34 -5.87 34.48
N LYS A 423 -7.88 -4.69 34.06
CA LYS A 423 -6.57 -4.16 34.45
C LYS A 423 -6.49 -3.85 35.94
N ALA A 424 -7.55 -3.30 36.53
CA ALA A 424 -7.60 -2.99 37.96
C ALA A 424 -7.60 -4.23 38.86
N ILE A 425 -8.02 -5.40 38.35
CA ILE A 425 -8.01 -6.68 39.07
C ILE A 425 -6.63 -7.33 39.04
N ASN A 426 -5.81 -7.03 38.02
CA ASN A 426 -4.50 -7.63 37.80
C ASN A 426 -3.33 -6.77 38.33
N THR A 427 -3.62 -5.59 38.86
CA THR A 427 -2.68 -4.73 39.62
C THR A 427 -2.89 -4.84 41.10
#